data_4f16e80f3b293f2deebc29cc837f7855
#
_entry.id   4f16e80f3b293f2deebc29cc837f7855
#
_cell.length_a   1.000
_cell.length_b   1.000
_cell.length_c   1.000
_cell.angle_alpha   90.00
_cell.angle_beta   90.00
_cell.angle_gamma   90.00
#
_symmetry.space_group_name_H-M   'P 1'
#
loop_
_entity.id
_entity.type
_entity.pdbx_description
1 polymer ?
#
loop_
_entity_poly.entity_id
_entity_poly.type
_entity_poly.pdbx_seq_one_letter_code
_entity_poly.pdbx_strand_id
1 'polypeptide(L)'
;MRTAILALIAALAATPVISAPLELHRGVAVHEWLNWSPLDADGTYRWPPYRTQDEWLSGARPASDWAAGDKFELIRSLGFDFIRLTVDPGPLLSTEGDKRQEALALLARDVAAVTTSGLKVVFNIHPVTQVMAYSNEVVNGSSSAPGVAQYRDMIADLARTLAPLGVDKVAIEPFNEPAHYPCDMFGSNDWQEIMASTVAAIRAVSTEITIVATGACGGNVDGVTDLDPSFDDPNILYSFHMYEPHLFTHQRAEVEGDFASGLPWPASEGTPEAARAMLGAHMDAAGVSPDDQGRQLAALRGYIDAYFSENWGEPQMQARVKQAVDWATSHGIPTSRLFMGEFGAMLMSDDGRSGAFDADRLRYLETLRKIAEGYGIPWSVWEFSNPYGMSIIKPKGPALPDLAMLKALGL
;
A
#
# COMPACT_ATOMS: atom_id res chain seq x y z
N MET A 1 -57.81 -34.48 -37.74
CA MET A 1 -57.09 -34.29 -36.47
C MET A 1 -55.72 -33.68 -36.77
N ARG A 2 -55.52 -32.44 -36.47
CA ARG A 2 -54.20 -31.75 -36.62
C ARG A 2 -53.53 -31.65 -35.25
N THR A 3 -52.44 -32.37 -35.06
CA THR A 3 -51.67 -32.37 -33.82
C THR A 3 -50.75 -31.17 -33.84
N ALA A 4 -50.93 -30.20 -32.95
CA ALA A 4 -50.03 -29.07 -32.74
C ALA A 4 -48.90 -29.53 -31.81
N ILE A 5 -47.65 -29.45 -32.28
CA ILE A 5 -46.47 -29.65 -31.47
C ILE A 5 -46.08 -28.29 -30.87
N LEU A 6 -46.25 -28.14 -29.55
CA LEU A 6 -45.71 -27.02 -28.80
C LEU A 6 -44.21 -27.26 -28.59
N ALA A 7 -43.34 -26.47 -29.21
CA ALA A 7 -41.93 -26.43 -28.89
C ALA A 7 -41.70 -25.54 -27.70
N LEU A 8 -41.30 -26.11 -26.57
CA LEU A 8 -40.89 -25.41 -25.37
C LEU A 8 -39.43 -24.91 -25.56
N ILE A 9 -39.25 -23.62 -25.82
CA ILE A 9 -37.94 -22.97 -25.83
C ILE A 9 -37.56 -22.70 -24.39
N ALA A 10 -36.68 -23.52 -23.79
CA ALA A 10 -36.04 -23.25 -22.53
C ALA A 10 -34.97 -22.16 -22.76
N ALA A 11 -35.23 -20.94 -22.33
CA ALA A 11 -34.21 -19.91 -22.23
C ALA A 11 -33.26 -20.31 -21.09
N LEU A 12 -32.08 -20.80 -21.42
CA LEU A 12 -30.96 -20.89 -20.48
C LEU A 12 -30.56 -19.46 -20.15
N ALA A 13 -30.95 -19.01 -18.97
CA ALA A 13 -30.34 -17.83 -18.36
C ALA A 13 -28.87 -18.16 -18.11
N ALA A 14 -27.97 -17.60 -18.91
CA ALA A 14 -26.54 -17.66 -18.62
C ALA A 14 -26.32 -16.89 -17.30
N THR A 15 -26.02 -17.60 -16.23
CA THR A 15 -25.48 -16.97 -15.03
C THR A 15 -24.19 -16.25 -15.43
N PRO A 16 -24.02 -14.96 -15.07
CA PRO A 16 -22.76 -14.29 -15.35
C PRO A 16 -21.64 -15.08 -14.66
N VAL A 17 -20.68 -15.53 -15.45
CA VAL A 17 -19.45 -16.13 -14.92
C VAL A 17 -18.64 -14.94 -14.39
N ILE A 18 -18.67 -14.74 -13.07
CA ILE A 18 -17.77 -13.76 -12.44
C ILE A 18 -16.36 -14.31 -12.57
N SER A 19 -15.44 -13.52 -13.13
CA SER A 19 -14.05 -13.92 -13.36
C SER A 19 -13.30 -14.13 -12.04
N ALA A 20 -12.26 -14.97 -12.04
CA ALA A 20 -11.33 -15.05 -10.92
C ALA A 20 -10.54 -13.73 -10.79
N PRO A 21 -10.04 -13.40 -9.60
CA PRO A 21 -9.21 -12.21 -9.40
C PRO A 21 -7.99 -12.20 -10.30
N LEU A 22 -7.50 -10.99 -10.59
CA LEU A 22 -6.24 -10.76 -11.28
C LEU A 22 -5.11 -11.52 -10.58
N GLU A 23 -4.43 -12.39 -11.30
CA GLU A 23 -3.29 -13.13 -10.75
C GLU A 23 -2.11 -12.18 -10.54
N LEU A 24 -1.66 -12.08 -9.30
CA LEU A 24 -0.54 -11.26 -8.85
C LEU A 24 0.48 -12.13 -8.11
N HIS A 25 1.76 -11.76 -8.14
CA HIS A 25 2.80 -12.44 -7.39
C HIS A 25 3.68 -11.45 -6.61
N ARG A 26 4.54 -10.72 -7.30
CA ARG A 26 5.57 -9.85 -6.72
C ARG A 26 5.44 -8.45 -7.27
N GLY A 27 5.06 -7.52 -6.41
CA GLY A 27 4.85 -6.14 -6.79
C GLY A 27 5.75 -5.16 -6.07
N VAL A 28 5.76 -3.95 -6.57
CA VAL A 28 6.39 -2.80 -5.96
C VAL A 28 5.45 -1.61 -5.97
N ALA A 29 5.37 -0.88 -4.86
CA ALA A 29 4.62 0.35 -4.81
C ALA A 29 5.35 1.45 -5.59
N VAL A 30 4.59 2.25 -6.34
CA VAL A 30 5.06 3.49 -6.96
C VAL A 30 4.22 4.62 -6.38
N HIS A 31 4.80 5.33 -5.40
CA HIS A 31 4.04 6.26 -4.57
C HIS A 31 4.11 7.71 -5.06
N GLU A 32 5.29 8.22 -5.39
CA GLU A 32 5.46 9.66 -5.57
C GLU A 32 5.11 10.18 -6.97
N TRP A 33 4.70 9.33 -7.88
CA TRP A 33 4.35 9.73 -9.23
C TRP A 33 2.99 10.43 -9.30
N LEU A 34 1.91 9.68 -8.99
CA LEU A 34 0.53 10.17 -9.08
C LEU A 34 -0.06 10.53 -7.71
N ASN A 35 0.73 10.40 -6.66
CA ASN A 35 0.39 10.85 -5.32
C ASN A 35 1.05 12.20 -4.99
N TRP A 36 0.63 12.85 -3.91
CA TRP A 36 1.11 14.19 -3.55
C TRP A 36 1.02 15.16 -4.74
N SER A 37 -0.16 15.25 -5.36
CA SER A 37 -0.40 16.07 -6.56
C SER A 37 0.07 17.50 -6.36
N PRO A 38 0.78 18.10 -7.31
CA PRO A 38 1.31 19.46 -7.17
C PRO A 38 0.22 20.48 -6.87
N LEU A 39 0.53 21.45 -6.00
CA LEU A 39 -0.33 22.58 -5.67
C LEU A 39 0.21 23.86 -6.28
N ASP A 40 -0.70 24.77 -6.63
CA ASP A 40 -0.41 26.16 -6.93
C ASP A 40 -0.19 26.95 -5.62
N ALA A 41 0.28 28.18 -5.72
CA ALA A 41 0.64 29.02 -4.57
C ALA A 41 -0.57 29.37 -3.67
N ASP A 42 -1.80 29.23 -4.16
CA ASP A 42 -3.04 29.45 -3.42
C ASP A 42 -3.55 28.19 -2.68
N GLY A 43 -2.81 27.07 -2.79
CA GLY A 43 -3.16 25.80 -2.17
C GLY A 43 -4.17 24.96 -2.97
N THR A 44 -4.54 25.37 -4.17
CA THR A 44 -5.35 24.57 -5.10
C THR A 44 -4.47 23.60 -5.89
N TYR A 45 -5.07 22.52 -6.40
CA TYR A 45 -4.33 21.62 -7.26
C TYR A 45 -3.92 22.29 -8.57
N ARG A 46 -2.61 22.19 -8.91
CA ARG A 46 -2.10 22.59 -10.22
C ARG A 46 -2.87 21.88 -11.33
N TRP A 47 -2.99 22.54 -12.47
CA TRP A 47 -3.65 21.93 -13.63
C TRP A 47 -2.75 21.93 -14.87
N PRO A 48 -2.61 20.81 -15.62
CA PRO A 48 -3.21 19.49 -15.33
C PRO A 48 -2.65 18.89 -14.04
N PRO A 49 -3.49 18.10 -13.30
CA PRO A 49 -3.07 17.47 -12.04
C PRO A 49 -2.11 16.33 -12.34
N TYR A 50 -1.50 15.81 -11.32
CA TYR A 50 -0.55 14.71 -11.37
C TYR A 50 0.78 15.07 -12.06
N ARG A 51 1.83 14.43 -11.64
CA ARG A 51 3.15 14.60 -12.23
C ARG A 51 3.28 13.77 -13.51
N THR A 52 4.01 14.32 -14.47
CA THR A 52 4.59 13.50 -15.54
C THR A 52 5.63 12.54 -14.97
N GLN A 53 6.03 11.52 -15.73
CA GLN A 53 7.12 10.62 -15.33
C GLN A 53 8.43 11.38 -15.10
N ASP A 54 8.74 12.37 -15.93
CA ASP A 54 9.95 13.20 -15.79
C ASP A 54 9.91 14.04 -14.51
N GLU A 55 8.77 14.63 -14.16
CA GLU A 55 8.58 15.36 -12.91
C GLU A 55 8.69 14.44 -11.69
N TRP A 56 8.14 13.22 -11.75
CA TRP A 56 8.28 12.23 -10.70
C TRP A 56 9.75 11.87 -10.47
N LEU A 57 10.44 11.47 -11.51
CA LEU A 57 11.83 11.03 -11.41
C LEU A 57 12.77 12.16 -11.01
N SER A 58 12.56 13.38 -11.51
CA SER A 58 13.36 14.55 -11.15
C SER A 58 13.05 15.10 -9.75
N GLY A 59 11.85 14.85 -9.23
CA GLY A 59 11.49 15.21 -7.86
C GLY A 59 12.25 14.40 -6.81
N ALA A 60 12.54 13.12 -7.08
CA ALA A 60 13.29 12.26 -6.17
C ALA A 60 14.80 12.56 -6.17
N ARG A 61 15.37 12.95 -7.31
CA ARG A 61 16.80 13.26 -7.50
C ARG A 61 17.05 13.91 -8.86
N PRO A 62 18.26 14.51 -9.10
CA PRO A 62 18.60 15.06 -10.41
C PRO A 62 18.38 14.07 -11.55
N ALA A 63 17.80 14.54 -12.66
CA ALA A 63 17.53 13.71 -13.84
C ALA A 63 18.78 12.97 -14.37
N SER A 64 19.98 13.58 -14.20
CA SER A 64 21.27 12.99 -14.57
C SER A 64 21.61 11.71 -13.82
N ASP A 65 21.02 11.47 -12.65
CA ASP A 65 21.29 10.30 -11.82
C ASP A 65 20.54 9.06 -12.32
N TRP A 66 19.49 9.25 -13.11
CA TRP A 66 18.74 8.17 -13.70
C TRP A 66 19.39 7.63 -14.97
N ALA A 67 19.56 6.32 -15.05
CA ALA A 67 19.93 5.69 -16.31
C ALA A 67 18.86 5.95 -17.39
N ALA A 68 19.29 6.08 -18.64
CA ALA A 68 18.35 6.16 -19.76
C ALA A 68 17.49 4.90 -19.86
N GLY A 69 16.28 5.07 -20.40
CA GLY A 69 15.34 3.95 -20.63
C GLY A 69 14.07 4.05 -19.80
N ASP A 70 13.12 3.20 -20.16
CA ASP A 70 11.82 3.12 -19.52
C ASP A 70 11.93 2.54 -18.11
N LYS A 71 11.33 3.20 -17.11
CA LYS A 71 11.37 2.78 -15.72
C LYS A 71 10.43 1.60 -15.44
N PHE A 72 9.38 1.45 -16.21
CA PHE A 72 8.50 0.28 -16.11
C PHE A 72 9.16 -0.98 -16.68
N GLU A 73 9.89 -0.85 -17.78
CA GLU A 73 10.75 -1.95 -18.27
C GLU A 73 11.84 -2.30 -17.24
N LEU A 74 12.44 -1.32 -16.57
CA LEU A 74 13.37 -1.57 -15.48
C LEU A 74 12.67 -2.37 -14.37
N ILE A 75 11.54 -1.90 -13.83
CA ILE A 75 10.78 -2.60 -12.77
C ILE A 75 10.49 -4.05 -13.18
N ARG A 76 10.00 -4.26 -14.40
CA ARG A 76 9.74 -5.60 -14.93
C ARG A 76 11.00 -6.46 -15.01
N SER A 77 12.12 -5.89 -15.47
CA SER A 77 13.40 -6.59 -15.59
C SER A 77 14.02 -6.98 -14.25
N LEU A 78 13.63 -6.29 -13.17
CA LEU A 78 14.01 -6.64 -11.80
C LEU A 78 13.19 -7.83 -11.24
N GLY A 79 12.19 -8.34 -11.98
CA GLY A 79 11.42 -9.52 -11.60
C GLY A 79 10.05 -9.23 -11.00
N PHE A 80 9.61 -7.97 -10.95
CA PHE A 80 8.25 -7.61 -10.54
C PHE A 80 7.26 -7.88 -11.67
N ASP A 81 6.05 -8.36 -11.34
CA ASP A 81 4.99 -8.62 -12.32
C ASP A 81 3.87 -7.57 -12.26
N PHE A 82 3.82 -6.74 -11.21
CA PHE A 82 2.88 -5.65 -11.10
C PHE A 82 3.43 -4.44 -10.33
N ILE A 83 2.77 -3.31 -10.52
CA ILE A 83 2.93 -2.09 -9.74
C ILE A 83 1.68 -1.87 -8.90
N ARG A 84 1.83 -1.61 -7.59
CA ARG A 84 0.80 -0.97 -6.78
C ARG A 84 0.97 0.54 -6.94
N LEU A 85 0.13 1.13 -7.78
CA LEU A 85 0.19 2.53 -8.17
C LEU A 85 -0.69 3.36 -7.25
N THR A 86 -0.09 4.14 -6.38
CA THR A 86 -0.82 5.00 -5.45
C THR A 86 -1.19 6.33 -6.09
N VAL A 87 -2.43 6.77 -5.90
CA VAL A 87 -3.00 7.93 -6.56
C VAL A 87 -3.73 8.83 -5.56
N ASP A 88 -3.39 10.11 -5.57
CA ASP A 88 -4.05 11.16 -4.80
C ASP A 88 -5.49 11.38 -5.35
N PRO A 89 -6.54 11.17 -4.53
CA PRO A 89 -7.92 11.41 -4.96
C PRO A 89 -8.28 12.90 -5.05
N GLY A 90 -7.47 13.77 -4.46
CA GLY A 90 -7.82 15.19 -4.31
C GLY A 90 -8.13 15.91 -5.62
N PRO A 91 -7.35 15.75 -6.70
CA PRO A 91 -7.70 16.36 -7.99
C PRO A 91 -9.07 15.93 -8.53
N LEU A 92 -9.46 14.66 -8.31
CA LEU A 92 -10.76 14.15 -8.73
C LEU A 92 -11.90 14.64 -7.83
N LEU A 93 -11.68 14.70 -6.52
CA LEU A 93 -12.68 15.14 -5.55
C LEU A 93 -12.93 16.65 -5.61
N SER A 94 -11.91 17.43 -5.96
CA SER A 94 -12.00 18.91 -6.07
C SER A 94 -12.59 19.40 -7.37
N THR A 95 -12.87 18.53 -8.35
CA THR A 95 -13.32 18.93 -9.69
C THR A 95 -14.55 18.16 -10.14
N GLU A 96 -15.28 18.74 -11.09
CA GLU A 96 -16.46 18.15 -11.73
C GLU A 96 -16.40 18.40 -13.26
N GLY A 97 -17.31 17.76 -13.98
CA GLY A 97 -17.49 17.96 -15.43
C GLY A 97 -16.20 17.69 -16.23
N ASP A 98 -15.89 18.59 -17.18
CA ASP A 98 -14.78 18.40 -18.13
C ASP A 98 -13.41 18.30 -17.45
N LYS A 99 -13.17 19.06 -16.37
CA LYS A 99 -11.92 18.98 -15.62
C LYS A 99 -11.72 17.59 -15.00
N ARG A 100 -12.76 17.04 -14.39
CA ARG A 100 -12.68 15.69 -13.83
C ARG A 100 -12.44 14.64 -14.91
N GLN A 101 -13.08 14.78 -16.08
CA GLN A 101 -12.87 13.89 -17.22
C GLN A 101 -11.44 13.99 -17.75
N GLU A 102 -10.85 15.19 -17.80
CA GLU A 102 -9.45 15.38 -18.17
C GLU A 102 -8.50 14.66 -17.18
N ALA A 103 -8.71 14.81 -15.88
CA ALA A 103 -7.92 14.12 -14.86
C ALA A 103 -8.03 12.58 -14.98
N LEU A 104 -9.24 12.05 -15.20
CA LEU A 104 -9.47 10.62 -15.45
C LEU A 104 -8.76 10.13 -16.72
N ALA A 105 -8.76 10.91 -17.79
CA ALA A 105 -8.06 10.59 -19.03
C ALA A 105 -6.53 10.55 -18.85
N LEU A 106 -5.97 11.44 -18.03
CA LEU A 106 -4.56 11.40 -17.66
C LEU A 106 -4.21 10.11 -16.93
N LEU A 107 -5.00 9.74 -15.92
CA LEU A 107 -4.80 8.49 -15.18
C LEU A 107 -4.91 7.25 -16.08
N ALA A 108 -5.89 7.22 -16.99
CA ALA A 108 -6.03 6.13 -17.96
C ALA A 108 -4.79 6.00 -18.87
N ARG A 109 -4.27 7.13 -19.37
CA ARG A 109 -3.05 7.16 -20.17
C ARG A 109 -1.85 6.61 -19.39
N ASP A 110 -1.71 7.00 -18.12
CA ASP A 110 -0.57 6.64 -17.30
C ASP A 110 -0.64 5.15 -16.90
N VAL A 111 -1.82 4.61 -16.58
CA VAL A 111 -2.03 3.17 -16.38
C VAL A 111 -1.76 2.39 -17.68
N ALA A 112 -2.18 2.91 -18.84
CA ALA A 112 -1.90 2.28 -20.13
C ALA A 112 -0.38 2.24 -20.43
N ALA A 113 0.39 3.26 -20.03
CA ALA A 113 1.84 3.25 -20.17
C ALA A 113 2.46 2.10 -19.34
N VAL A 114 2.03 1.92 -18.08
CA VAL A 114 2.48 0.81 -17.24
C VAL A 114 2.13 -0.54 -17.87
N THR A 115 0.87 -0.74 -18.26
CA THR A 115 0.42 -2.04 -18.78
C THR A 115 1.02 -2.39 -20.14
N THR A 116 1.44 -1.39 -20.92
CA THR A 116 2.13 -1.59 -22.20
C THR A 116 3.55 -2.15 -22.00
N SER A 117 4.19 -1.88 -20.87
CA SER A 117 5.48 -2.50 -20.53
C SER A 117 5.39 -3.97 -20.11
N GLY A 118 4.16 -4.51 -20.00
CA GLY A 118 3.89 -5.88 -19.58
C GLY A 118 3.72 -6.06 -18.08
N LEU A 119 3.67 -4.97 -17.30
CA LEU A 119 3.32 -4.99 -15.88
C LEU A 119 1.81 -4.93 -15.70
N LYS A 120 1.29 -5.53 -14.63
CA LYS A 120 -0.08 -5.33 -14.15
C LYS A 120 -0.12 -4.14 -13.20
N VAL A 121 -1.33 -3.63 -12.92
CA VAL A 121 -1.53 -2.47 -12.05
C VAL A 121 -2.58 -2.78 -10.98
N VAL A 122 -2.22 -2.64 -9.72
CA VAL A 122 -3.16 -2.42 -8.62
C VAL A 122 -3.27 -0.90 -8.45
N PHE A 123 -4.38 -0.33 -8.91
CA PHE A 123 -4.65 1.10 -8.85
C PHE A 123 -5.20 1.43 -7.46
N ASN A 124 -4.35 1.94 -6.60
CA ASN A 124 -4.68 2.23 -5.20
C ASN A 124 -5.01 3.70 -5.01
N ILE A 125 -6.20 3.98 -4.50
CA ILE A 125 -6.57 5.34 -4.07
C ILE A 125 -5.99 5.60 -2.69
N HIS A 126 -5.08 6.57 -2.64
CA HIS A 126 -4.21 6.82 -1.49
C HIS A 126 -4.30 8.29 -1.05
N PRO A 127 -5.30 8.64 -0.24
CA PRO A 127 -5.44 10.01 0.26
C PRO A 127 -4.20 10.47 1.01
N VAL A 128 -3.83 11.73 0.79
CA VAL A 128 -2.71 12.40 1.46
C VAL A 128 -3.20 13.61 2.25
N THR A 129 -2.42 14.04 3.24
CA THR A 129 -2.79 15.15 4.13
C THR A 129 -2.48 16.53 3.57
N GLN A 130 -2.01 16.63 2.33
CA GLN A 130 -1.62 17.87 1.68
C GLN A 130 -2.79 18.88 1.57
N VAL A 131 -3.99 18.38 1.24
CA VAL A 131 -5.24 19.14 1.29
C VAL A 131 -6.22 18.39 2.18
N MET A 132 -6.39 18.83 3.41
CA MET A 132 -7.16 18.12 4.44
C MET A 132 -8.58 17.77 4.01
N ALA A 133 -9.24 18.63 3.24
CA ALA A 133 -10.60 18.39 2.73
C ALA A 133 -10.71 17.15 1.82
N TYR A 134 -9.60 16.64 1.30
CA TYR A 134 -9.54 15.49 0.40
C TYR A 134 -8.64 14.37 0.93
N SER A 135 -8.27 14.44 2.19
CA SER A 135 -7.53 13.40 2.91
C SER A 135 -8.46 12.25 3.34
N ASN A 136 -7.98 11.37 4.21
CA ASN A 136 -8.82 10.32 4.82
C ASN A 136 -10.07 10.86 5.54
N GLU A 137 -10.10 12.17 5.90
CA GLU A 137 -11.27 12.83 6.49
C GLU A 137 -12.53 12.82 5.59
N VAL A 138 -12.35 12.74 4.26
CA VAL A 138 -13.47 12.67 3.28
C VAL A 138 -14.32 11.45 3.50
N VAL A 139 -13.73 10.32 3.89
CA VAL A 139 -14.45 9.06 4.12
C VAL A 139 -14.78 8.84 5.59
N ASN A 140 -14.67 9.88 6.42
CA ASN A 140 -15.00 9.79 7.83
C ASN A 140 -16.53 9.85 8.06
N GLY A 141 -17.06 8.93 8.85
CA GLY A 141 -18.47 8.85 9.21
C GLY A 141 -19.15 7.57 8.70
N SER A 142 -20.48 7.60 8.61
CA SER A 142 -21.28 6.46 8.14
C SER A 142 -21.25 6.32 6.62
N SER A 143 -21.71 5.19 6.11
CA SER A 143 -21.84 4.91 4.67
C SER A 143 -22.73 5.91 3.92
N SER A 144 -23.59 6.65 4.63
CA SER A 144 -24.45 7.71 4.10
C SER A 144 -23.89 9.12 4.23
N ALA A 145 -22.71 9.30 4.84
CA ALA A 145 -22.09 10.61 4.96
C ALA A 145 -21.82 11.22 3.57
N PRO A 146 -22.04 12.53 3.38
CA PRO A 146 -21.86 13.16 2.06
C PRO A 146 -20.49 12.95 1.43
N GLY A 147 -19.42 13.01 2.23
CA GLY A 147 -18.04 12.77 1.76
C GLY A 147 -17.85 11.33 1.29
N VAL A 148 -18.42 10.35 2.00
CA VAL A 148 -18.39 8.94 1.61
C VAL A 148 -19.14 8.71 0.30
N ALA A 149 -20.30 9.35 0.12
CA ALA A 149 -21.07 9.27 -1.12
C ALA A 149 -20.27 9.86 -2.31
N GLN A 150 -19.69 11.05 -2.13
CA GLN A 150 -18.87 11.71 -3.15
C GLN A 150 -17.65 10.84 -3.51
N TYR A 151 -16.99 10.26 -2.52
CA TYR A 151 -15.84 9.36 -2.74
C TYR A 151 -16.24 8.11 -3.52
N ARG A 152 -17.36 7.48 -3.15
CA ARG A 152 -17.91 6.31 -3.85
C ARG A 152 -18.26 6.61 -5.31
N ASP A 153 -18.83 7.78 -5.60
CA ASP A 153 -19.13 8.21 -6.97
C ASP A 153 -17.83 8.40 -7.79
N MET A 154 -16.79 8.96 -7.18
CA MET A 154 -15.46 9.05 -7.78
C MET A 154 -14.89 7.66 -8.10
N ILE A 155 -15.01 6.69 -7.18
CA ILE A 155 -14.55 5.32 -7.41
C ILE A 155 -15.31 4.66 -8.58
N ALA A 156 -16.61 4.90 -8.71
CA ALA A 156 -17.39 4.42 -9.86
C ALA A 156 -16.90 5.04 -11.20
N ASP A 157 -16.55 6.33 -11.21
CA ASP A 157 -15.96 6.98 -12.38
C ASP A 157 -14.58 6.38 -12.74
N LEU A 158 -13.75 6.10 -11.74
CA LEU A 158 -12.48 5.41 -11.93
C LEU A 158 -12.68 4.00 -12.48
N ALA A 159 -13.62 3.23 -11.93
CA ALA A 159 -13.93 1.89 -12.45
C ALA A 159 -14.36 1.94 -13.93
N ARG A 160 -15.17 2.92 -14.30
CA ARG A 160 -15.60 3.16 -15.70
C ARG A 160 -14.43 3.52 -16.61
N THR A 161 -13.45 4.22 -16.08
CA THR A 161 -12.26 4.66 -16.81
C THR A 161 -11.24 3.54 -16.97
N LEU A 162 -11.05 2.72 -15.93
CA LEU A 162 -9.97 1.73 -15.87
C LEU A 162 -10.35 0.36 -16.44
N ALA A 163 -11.62 -0.08 -16.31
CA ALA A 163 -12.03 -1.39 -16.79
C ALA A 163 -11.77 -1.62 -18.31
N PRO A 164 -11.94 -0.60 -19.19
CA PRO A 164 -11.60 -0.76 -20.61
C PRO A 164 -10.12 -0.96 -20.92
N LEU A 165 -9.21 -0.69 -19.96
CA LEU A 165 -7.76 -0.88 -20.14
C LEU A 165 -7.34 -2.35 -20.04
N GLY A 166 -8.23 -3.22 -19.58
CA GLY A 166 -8.03 -4.67 -19.50
C GLY A 166 -8.19 -5.16 -18.06
N VAL A 167 -9.26 -5.90 -17.82
CA VAL A 167 -9.55 -6.52 -16.51
C VAL A 167 -8.56 -7.62 -16.12
N ASP A 168 -7.79 -8.10 -17.09
CA ASP A 168 -6.66 -9.02 -16.95
C ASP A 168 -5.34 -8.31 -16.58
N LYS A 169 -5.35 -6.98 -16.47
CA LYS A 169 -4.16 -6.15 -16.24
C LYS A 169 -4.32 -5.15 -15.10
N VAL A 170 -5.56 -4.77 -14.76
CA VAL A 170 -5.85 -3.70 -13.82
C VAL A 170 -6.80 -4.19 -12.74
N ALA A 171 -6.43 -3.96 -11.48
CA ALA A 171 -7.29 -4.08 -10.31
C ALA A 171 -7.49 -2.70 -9.66
N ILE A 172 -8.59 -2.49 -8.95
CA ILE A 172 -8.86 -1.27 -8.19
C ILE A 172 -8.81 -1.58 -6.70
N GLU A 173 -7.97 -0.86 -5.97
CA GLU A 173 -7.93 -0.79 -4.50
C GLU A 173 -8.52 0.57 -4.08
N PRO A 174 -9.82 0.62 -3.73
CA PRO A 174 -10.53 1.88 -3.56
C PRO A 174 -10.13 2.65 -2.31
N PHE A 175 -9.51 2.02 -1.35
CA PHE A 175 -9.08 2.65 -0.10
C PHE A 175 -7.67 2.15 0.27
N ASN A 176 -6.87 3.07 0.76
CA ASN A 176 -5.63 2.77 1.47
C ASN A 176 -5.96 2.50 2.96
N GLU A 177 -5.17 2.85 3.88
CA GLU A 177 -5.22 2.63 5.32
C GLU A 177 -6.32 3.46 6.03
N PRO A 178 -7.55 2.95 6.20
CA PRO A 178 -8.65 3.69 6.82
C PRO A 178 -8.50 3.76 8.35
N ALA A 179 -7.69 4.70 8.84
CA ALA A 179 -7.29 4.79 10.25
C ALA A 179 -8.41 5.23 11.22
N HIS A 180 -9.51 5.82 10.71
CA HIS A 180 -10.61 6.29 11.57
C HIS A 180 -11.55 5.18 12.09
N TYR A 181 -11.47 4.00 11.51
CA TYR A 181 -12.38 2.90 11.82
C TYR A 181 -11.69 1.86 12.70
N PRO A 182 -12.16 1.66 13.94
CA PRO A 182 -11.56 0.68 14.84
C PRO A 182 -11.92 -0.76 14.45
N CYS A 183 -11.05 -1.69 14.78
CA CYS A 183 -11.30 -3.12 14.70
C CYS A 183 -11.47 -3.67 16.11
N ASP A 184 -12.54 -3.33 16.76
CA ASP A 184 -12.87 -3.88 18.06
C ASP A 184 -14.31 -4.35 18.06
N MET A 185 -14.64 -5.26 18.98
CA MET A 185 -15.98 -5.82 19.11
C MET A 185 -17.07 -4.78 19.49
N PHE A 186 -16.67 -3.56 19.79
CA PHE A 186 -17.55 -2.42 20.11
C PHE A 186 -17.50 -1.36 19.01
N GLY A 187 -16.71 -1.57 17.96
CA GLY A 187 -16.59 -0.70 16.80
C GLY A 187 -17.93 -0.57 16.05
N SER A 188 -18.04 0.51 15.28
CA SER A 188 -19.19 0.65 14.38
C SER A 188 -19.03 -0.29 13.16
N ASN A 189 -20.14 -0.67 12.55
CA ASN A 189 -20.13 -1.41 11.28
C ASN A 189 -19.94 -0.50 10.05
N ASP A 190 -19.61 0.76 10.27
CA ASP A 190 -19.53 1.76 9.19
C ASP A 190 -18.55 1.37 8.11
N TRP A 191 -17.35 0.85 8.49
CA TRP A 191 -16.37 0.47 7.49
C TRP A 191 -16.84 -0.67 6.58
N GLN A 192 -17.47 -1.68 7.15
CA GLN A 192 -18.06 -2.79 6.39
C GLN A 192 -19.11 -2.28 5.39
N GLU A 193 -19.99 -1.37 5.83
CA GLU A 193 -21.02 -0.78 4.97
C GLU A 193 -20.40 0.11 3.87
N ILE A 194 -19.36 0.89 4.19
CA ILE A 194 -18.63 1.70 3.20
C ILE A 194 -18.00 0.80 2.16
N MET A 195 -17.28 -0.25 2.58
CA MET A 195 -16.62 -1.17 1.66
C MET A 195 -17.66 -1.91 0.79
N ALA A 196 -18.73 -2.45 1.38
CA ALA A 196 -19.78 -3.15 0.65
C ALA A 196 -20.50 -2.24 -0.36
N SER A 197 -20.84 -1.00 0.03
CA SER A 197 -21.47 -0.04 -0.89
C SER A 197 -20.54 0.40 -2.02
N THR A 198 -19.24 0.44 -1.76
CA THR A 198 -18.21 0.76 -2.77
C THR A 198 -18.02 -0.40 -3.74
N VAL A 199 -17.96 -1.64 -3.26
CA VAL A 199 -17.96 -2.85 -4.10
C VAL A 199 -19.20 -2.85 -5.01
N ALA A 200 -20.39 -2.59 -4.47
CA ALA A 200 -21.62 -2.52 -5.25
C ALA A 200 -21.56 -1.43 -6.34
N ALA A 201 -20.99 -0.25 -6.05
CA ALA A 201 -20.82 0.83 -7.01
C ALA A 201 -19.85 0.46 -8.14
N ILE A 202 -18.75 -0.21 -7.83
CA ILE A 202 -17.80 -0.73 -8.86
C ILE A 202 -18.51 -1.80 -9.72
N ARG A 203 -19.26 -2.73 -9.10
CA ARG A 203 -19.95 -3.81 -9.81
C ARG A 203 -21.09 -3.32 -10.70
N ALA A 204 -21.71 -2.20 -10.37
CA ALA A 204 -22.68 -1.53 -11.25
C ALA A 204 -22.02 -1.01 -12.57
N VAL A 205 -20.71 -0.85 -12.58
CA VAL A 205 -19.94 -0.38 -13.74
C VAL A 205 -19.24 -1.54 -14.46
N SER A 206 -18.58 -2.43 -13.71
CA SER A 206 -17.83 -3.56 -14.24
C SER A 206 -17.97 -4.78 -13.33
N THR A 207 -18.47 -5.87 -13.89
CA THR A 207 -18.56 -7.17 -13.21
C THR A 207 -17.24 -7.96 -13.25
N GLU A 208 -16.23 -7.48 -13.98
CA GLU A 208 -15.03 -8.26 -14.30
C GLU A 208 -13.73 -7.66 -13.69
N ILE A 209 -13.71 -6.36 -13.37
CA ILE A 209 -12.50 -5.75 -12.77
C ILE A 209 -12.27 -6.32 -11.37
N THR A 210 -11.03 -6.69 -11.08
CA THR A 210 -10.65 -7.14 -9.73
C THR A 210 -10.71 -5.99 -8.76
N ILE A 211 -11.34 -6.21 -7.60
CA ILE A 211 -11.40 -5.27 -6.50
C ILE A 211 -10.44 -5.75 -5.40
N VAL A 212 -9.67 -4.84 -4.83
CA VAL A 212 -8.84 -5.09 -3.64
C VAL A 212 -9.54 -4.45 -2.46
N ALA A 213 -10.16 -5.27 -1.61
CA ALA A 213 -10.85 -4.81 -0.40
C ALA A 213 -9.84 -4.64 0.73
N THR A 214 -9.86 -3.47 1.37
CA THR A 214 -9.02 -3.13 2.52
C THR A 214 -9.85 -3.13 3.79
N GLY A 215 -9.33 -3.72 4.86
CA GLY A 215 -9.97 -3.72 6.17
C GLY A 215 -9.80 -2.39 6.92
N ALA A 216 -10.52 -2.21 8.02
CA ALA A 216 -10.37 -1.09 8.95
C ALA A 216 -8.98 -1.06 9.64
N CYS A 217 -8.83 -0.33 10.73
CA CYS A 217 -7.61 -0.29 11.56
C CYS A 217 -6.32 0.02 10.79
N GLY A 218 -6.36 1.00 9.89
CA GLY A 218 -5.19 1.34 9.07
C GLY A 218 -4.78 0.23 8.10
N GLY A 219 -5.71 -0.68 7.73
CA GLY A 219 -5.44 -1.72 6.75
C GLY A 219 -4.47 -2.82 7.21
N ASN A 220 -4.21 -2.95 8.52
CA ASN A 220 -3.34 -3.99 9.06
C ASN A 220 -4.02 -5.37 9.10
N VAL A 221 -3.37 -6.38 9.68
CA VAL A 221 -3.91 -7.74 9.78
C VAL A 221 -5.23 -7.78 10.57
N ASP A 222 -5.39 -6.97 11.64
CA ASP A 222 -6.64 -6.93 12.39
C ASP A 222 -7.79 -6.42 11.52
N GLY A 223 -7.50 -5.44 10.64
CA GLY A 223 -8.48 -4.90 9.71
C GLY A 223 -9.04 -5.94 8.74
N VAL A 224 -8.19 -6.80 8.18
CA VAL A 224 -8.68 -7.86 7.28
C VAL A 224 -9.43 -8.94 8.06
N THR A 225 -9.03 -9.24 9.31
CA THR A 225 -9.72 -10.24 10.12
C THR A 225 -11.07 -9.75 10.68
N ASP A 226 -11.28 -8.45 10.76
CA ASP A 226 -12.54 -7.81 11.15
C ASP A 226 -13.53 -7.68 9.96
N LEU A 227 -13.05 -7.79 8.72
CA LEU A 227 -13.86 -7.64 7.53
C LEU A 227 -14.75 -8.88 7.32
N ASP A 228 -16.07 -8.65 7.12
CA ASP A 228 -16.97 -9.70 6.65
C ASP A 228 -16.83 -9.85 5.13
N PRO A 229 -16.38 -11.01 4.61
CA PRO A 229 -16.18 -11.23 3.19
C PRO A 229 -17.49 -11.55 2.44
N SER A 230 -18.66 -11.30 3.03
CA SER A 230 -19.98 -11.59 2.46
C SER A 230 -20.39 -10.70 1.27
N PHE A 231 -19.40 -10.17 0.53
CA PHE A 231 -19.65 -9.43 -0.72
C PHE A 231 -20.24 -10.32 -1.84
N ASP A 232 -20.26 -11.64 -1.62
CA ASP A 232 -20.71 -12.67 -2.60
C ASP A 232 -20.04 -12.50 -3.98
N ASP A 233 -18.76 -12.14 -3.95
CA ASP A 233 -17.97 -11.80 -5.12
C ASP A 233 -16.63 -12.56 -5.13
N PRO A 234 -16.45 -13.56 -6.01
CA PRO A 234 -15.20 -14.32 -6.11
C PRO A 234 -14.04 -13.51 -6.68
N ASN A 235 -14.29 -12.35 -7.30
CA ASN A 235 -13.28 -11.49 -7.90
C ASN A 235 -12.84 -10.35 -6.98
N ILE A 236 -12.62 -10.68 -5.70
CA ILE A 236 -12.08 -9.76 -4.69
C ILE A 236 -10.79 -10.33 -4.11
N LEU A 237 -9.76 -9.52 -4.02
CA LEU A 237 -8.57 -9.71 -3.19
C LEU A 237 -8.77 -8.98 -1.86
N TYR A 238 -8.24 -9.53 -0.77
CA TYR A 238 -8.34 -8.96 0.58
C TYR A 238 -6.97 -8.48 1.03
N SER A 239 -6.82 -7.16 1.11
CA SER A 239 -5.54 -6.50 1.40
C SER A 239 -5.29 -6.37 2.90
N PHE A 240 -4.05 -6.60 3.29
CA PHE A 240 -3.50 -6.19 4.57
C PHE A 240 -2.08 -5.65 4.38
N HIS A 241 -1.69 -4.70 5.23
CA HIS A 241 -0.34 -4.19 5.33
C HIS A 241 0.37 -4.84 6.50
N MET A 242 1.67 -5.11 6.37
CA MET A 242 2.45 -5.79 7.38
C MET A 242 3.73 -5.01 7.71
N TYR A 243 3.62 -4.18 8.72
CA TYR A 243 4.74 -3.38 9.22
C TYR A 243 5.14 -3.71 10.65
N GLU A 244 4.48 -4.71 11.28
CA GLU A 244 4.84 -5.11 12.63
C GLU A 244 6.22 -5.81 12.69
N PRO A 245 7.01 -5.50 13.70
CA PRO A 245 6.77 -4.49 14.73
C PRO A 245 7.09 -3.09 14.21
N HIS A 246 6.14 -2.15 14.34
CA HIS A 246 6.25 -0.78 13.86
C HIS A 246 7.51 -0.06 14.38
N LEU A 247 7.91 -0.33 15.62
CA LEU A 247 9.13 0.22 16.21
C LEU A 247 10.40 -0.13 15.42
N PHE A 248 10.41 -1.27 14.75
CA PHE A 248 11.53 -1.67 13.90
C PHE A 248 11.41 -1.09 12.48
N THR A 249 10.25 -1.22 11.87
CA THR A 249 10.07 -0.83 10.45
C THR A 249 10.06 0.67 10.22
N HIS A 250 9.53 1.43 11.21
CA HIS A 250 9.39 2.89 11.17
C HIS A 250 10.33 3.59 12.16
N GLN A 251 11.59 3.16 12.24
CA GLN A 251 12.62 3.84 13.00
C GLN A 251 12.90 5.21 12.37
N ARG A 252 12.00 6.17 12.56
CA ARG A 252 12.06 7.52 12.01
C ARG A 252 12.06 8.55 13.11
N ALA A 253 13.06 9.44 13.08
CA ALA A 253 13.06 10.64 13.90
C ALA A 253 11.98 11.61 13.38
N GLU A 254 10.92 11.81 14.14
CA GLU A 254 9.77 12.64 13.77
C GLU A 254 10.06 14.14 13.96
N VAL A 255 10.90 14.46 14.93
CA VAL A 255 11.29 15.84 15.28
C VAL A 255 12.75 16.07 14.87
N GLU A 256 13.03 17.27 14.34
CA GLU A 256 14.39 17.67 14.02
C GLU A 256 15.27 17.61 15.30
N GLY A 257 16.37 16.87 15.21
CA GLY A 257 17.27 16.64 16.33
C GLY A 257 17.04 15.36 17.12
N ASP A 258 15.93 14.67 16.92
CA ASP A 258 15.64 13.39 17.57
C ASP A 258 16.32 12.21 16.86
N PHE A 259 16.36 11.08 17.56
CA PHE A 259 16.92 9.82 17.07
C PHE A 259 15.93 8.67 17.27
N ALA A 260 15.76 7.86 16.24
CA ALA A 260 14.99 6.62 16.27
C ALA A 260 15.66 5.64 15.32
N SER A 261 16.67 4.92 15.78
CA SER A 261 17.51 4.08 14.91
C SER A 261 18.12 2.89 15.64
N GLY A 262 18.56 1.91 14.87
CA GLY A 262 19.50 0.89 15.31
C GLY A 262 18.91 -0.23 16.18
N LEU A 263 17.57 -0.41 16.21
CA LEU A 263 16.99 -1.62 16.77
C LEU A 263 17.39 -2.82 15.89
N PRO A 264 17.83 -3.93 16.49
CA PRO A 264 18.22 -5.15 15.75
C PRO A 264 17.00 -5.94 15.29
N TRP A 265 17.17 -6.76 14.26
CA TRP A 265 16.21 -7.77 13.84
C TRP A 265 16.88 -9.15 13.68
N PRO A 266 16.37 -10.22 14.32
CA PRO A 266 15.27 -10.23 15.31
C PRO A 266 15.65 -9.55 16.64
N ALA A 267 14.64 -9.21 17.45
CA ALA A 267 14.85 -8.56 18.76
C ALA A 267 15.78 -9.34 19.68
N SER A 268 15.80 -10.67 19.58
CA SER A 268 16.67 -11.56 20.36
C SER A 268 18.17 -11.38 20.08
N GLU A 269 18.57 -10.67 19.02
CA GLU A 269 19.98 -10.38 18.72
C GLU A 269 20.52 -9.14 19.46
N GLY A 270 19.69 -8.48 20.28
CA GLY A 270 20.10 -7.33 21.07
C GLY A 270 19.51 -7.33 22.48
N THR A 271 19.77 -6.23 23.17
CA THR A 271 19.17 -5.93 24.48
C THR A 271 18.75 -4.47 24.54
N PRO A 272 17.81 -4.11 25.44
CA PRO A 272 17.44 -2.70 25.64
C PRO A 272 18.64 -1.81 25.98
N GLU A 273 19.60 -2.33 26.76
CA GLU A 273 20.81 -1.61 27.15
C GLU A 273 21.71 -1.33 25.94
N ALA A 274 21.92 -2.34 25.09
CA ALA A 274 22.75 -2.19 23.89
C ALA A 274 22.13 -1.20 22.88
N ALA A 275 20.81 -1.25 22.68
CA ALA A 275 20.10 -0.32 21.84
C ALA A 275 20.21 1.13 22.34
N ARG A 276 20.03 1.37 23.64
CA ARG A 276 20.21 2.70 24.26
C ARG A 276 21.65 3.19 24.15
N ALA A 277 22.64 2.31 24.38
CA ALA A 277 24.06 2.67 24.26
C ALA A 277 24.41 3.07 22.82
N MET A 278 23.86 2.37 21.82
CA MET A 278 24.09 2.71 20.42
C MET A 278 23.43 4.03 20.02
N LEU A 279 22.18 4.29 20.44
CA LEU A 279 21.55 5.60 20.25
C LEU A 279 22.37 6.73 20.88
N GLY A 280 22.89 6.52 22.11
CA GLY A 280 23.81 7.47 22.76
C GLY A 280 25.05 7.74 21.92
N ALA A 281 25.66 6.69 21.34
CA ALA A 281 26.82 6.86 20.46
C ALA A 281 26.50 7.63 19.17
N HIS A 282 25.31 7.43 18.56
CA HIS A 282 24.86 8.24 17.43
C HIS A 282 24.65 9.70 17.81
N MET A 283 24.06 9.96 18.97
CA MET A 283 23.85 11.32 19.49
C MET A 283 25.20 12.00 19.79
N ASP A 284 26.16 11.28 20.37
CA ASP A 284 27.53 11.78 20.61
C ASP A 284 28.20 12.17 19.29
N ALA A 285 28.11 11.31 18.28
CA ALA A 285 28.67 11.57 16.96
C ALA A 285 28.04 12.79 16.26
N ALA A 286 26.76 13.06 16.54
CA ALA A 286 26.04 14.22 16.07
C ALA A 286 26.24 15.48 16.94
N GLY A 287 27.01 15.40 18.03
CA GLY A 287 27.27 16.53 18.94
C GLY A 287 26.07 16.95 19.79
N VAL A 288 25.15 16.05 20.07
CA VAL A 288 23.98 16.29 20.93
C VAL A 288 24.46 16.48 22.38
N SER A 289 23.93 17.48 23.07
CA SER A 289 24.33 17.73 24.45
C SER A 289 23.94 16.59 25.40
N PRO A 290 24.69 16.31 26.49
CA PRO A 290 24.35 15.25 27.44
C PRO A 290 22.94 15.36 28.03
N ASP A 291 22.46 16.58 28.27
CA ASP A 291 21.12 16.84 28.80
C ASP A 291 20.04 16.48 27.77
N ASP A 292 20.27 16.79 26.50
CA ASP A 292 19.36 16.44 25.39
C ASP A 292 19.34 14.93 25.16
N GLN A 293 20.49 14.28 25.17
CA GLN A 293 20.59 12.82 25.09
C GLN A 293 19.81 12.16 26.23
N GLY A 294 19.97 12.66 27.47
CA GLY A 294 19.24 12.14 28.63
C GLY A 294 17.73 12.25 28.45
N ARG A 295 17.24 13.36 27.92
CA ARG A 295 15.80 13.55 27.63
C ARG A 295 15.29 12.58 26.55
N GLN A 296 16.00 12.47 25.44
CA GLN A 296 15.59 11.59 24.33
C GLN A 296 15.61 10.12 24.75
N LEU A 297 16.67 9.65 25.41
CA LEU A 297 16.76 8.27 25.89
C LEU A 297 15.67 7.96 26.94
N ALA A 298 15.29 8.93 27.77
CA ALA A 298 14.19 8.77 28.71
C ALA A 298 12.84 8.66 27.98
N ALA A 299 12.60 9.46 26.94
CA ALA A 299 11.38 9.40 26.13
C ALA A 299 11.25 8.07 25.37
N LEU A 300 12.35 7.55 24.83
CA LEU A 300 12.37 6.31 24.05
C LEU A 300 12.38 5.04 24.90
N ARG A 301 12.65 5.15 26.21
CA ARG A 301 12.84 3.99 27.09
C ARG A 301 11.70 2.99 27.01
N GLY A 302 10.46 3.45 27.17
CA GLY A 302 9.28 2.57 27.17
C GLY A 302 9.08 1.84 25.84
N TYR A 303 9.34 2.50 24.73
CA TYR A 303 9.25 1.91 23.38
C TYR A 303 10.33 0.85 23.18
N ILE A 304 11.58 1.14 23.55
CA ILE A 304 12.68 0.18 23.44
C ILE A 304 12.41 -1.03 24.34
N ASP A 305 12.00 -0.82 25.61
CA ASP A 305 11.73 -1.92 26.53
C ASP A 305 10.57 -2.79 26.03
N ALA A 306 9.50 -2.21 25.44
CA ALA A 306 8.39 -2.93 24.82
C ALA A 306 8.87 -3.78 23.63
N TYR A 307 9.65 -3.21 22.72
CA TYR A 307 10.19 -3.93 21.56
C TYR A 307 10.92 -5.21 21.96
N PHE A 308 11.81 -5.12 22.93
CA PHE A 308 12.56 -6.30 23.39
C PHE A 308 11.71 -7.27 24.21
N SER A 309 10.74 -6.79 24.99
CA SER A 309 9.83 -7.65 25.76
C SER A 309 8.88 -8.46 24.88
N GLU A 310 8.43 -7.90 23.78
CA GLU A 310 7.62 -8.59 22.76
C GLU A 310 8.44 -9.62 21.97
N ASN A 311 9.77 -9.48 21.98
CA ASN A 311 10.73 -10.41 21.39
C ASN A 311 10.41 -10.80 19.93
N TRP A 312 10.11 -9.79 19.10
CA TRP A 312 9.75 -10.02 17.72
C TRP A 312 10.86 -10.71 16.92
N GLY A 313 10.46 -11.73 16.19
CA GLY A 313 11.26 -12.49 15.24
C GLY A 313 10.36 -13.23 14.26
N GLU A 314 10.93 -14.17 13.52
CA GLU A 314 10.18 -14.97 12.54
C GLU A 314 8.91 -15.65 13.12
N PRO A 315 8.93 -16.27 14.34
CA PRO A 315 7.73 -16.91 14.88
C PRO A 315 6.56 -15.94 15.11
N GLN A 316 6.83 -14.74 15.63
CA GLN A 316 5.81 -13.72 15.89
C GLN A 316 5.26 -13.17 14.56
N MET A 317 6.16 -12.91 13.59
CA MET A 317 5.79 -12.46 12.24
C MET A 317 4.92 -13.50 11.54
N GLN A 318 5.30 -14.78 11.60
CA GLN A 318 4.51 -15.87 11.05
C GLN A 318 3.15 -16.01 11.72
N ALA A 319 3.10 -15.90 13.06
CA ALA A 319 1.85 -15.92 13.81
C ALA A 319 0.92 -14.78 13.40
N ARG A 320 1.48 -13.60 13.13
CA ARG A 320 0.71 -12.43 12.69
C ARG A 320 0.10 -12.64 11.30
N VAL A 321 0.90 -13.04 10.31
CA VAL A 321 0.38 -13.34 8.96
C VAL A 321 -0.60 -14.50 8.98
N LYS A 322 -0.37 -15.48 9.86
CA LYS A 322 -1.28 -16.63 10.02
C LYS A 322 -2.69 -16.22 10.47
N GLN A 323 -2.87 -15.12 11.17
CA GLN A 323 -4.21 -14.64 11.53
C GLN A 323 -5.04 -14.34 10.28
N ALA A 324 -4.45 -13.65 9.29
CA ALA A 324 -5.13 -13.41 8.00
C ALA A 324 -5.40 -14.73 7.24
N VAL A 325 -4.45 -15.66 7.26
CA VAL A 325 -4.61 -17.00 6.65
C VAL A 325 -5.73 -17.79 7.32
N ASP A 326 -5.82 -17.78 8.64
CA ASP A 326 -6.86 -18.48 9.40
C ASP A 326 -8.24 -17.84 9.11
N TRP A 327 -8.30 -16.52 9.05
CA TRP A 327 -9.52 -15.80 8.65
C TRP A 327 -9.97 -16.21 7.24
N ALA A 328 -9.10 -16.17 6.25
CA ALA A 328 -9.42 -16.59 4.88
C ALA A 328 -9.91 -18.05 4.84
N THR A 329 -9.19 -18.95 5.53
CA THR A 329 -9.54 -20.38 5.60
C THR A 329 -10.91 -20.61 6.24
N SER A 330 -11.23 -19.89 7.33
CA SER A 330 -12.52 -20.01 8.03
C SER A 330 -13.71 -19.57 7.17
N HIS A 331 -13.46 -18.69 6.19
CA HIS A 331 -14.45 -18.21 5.23
C HIS A 331 -14.40 -18.96 3.88
N GLY A 332 -13.60 -20.01 3.75
CA GLY A 332 -13.47 -20.75 2.50
C GLY A 332 -12.78 -19.97 1.38
N ILE A 333 -12.01 -18.93 1.72
CA ILE A 333 -11.27 -18.08 0.80
C ILE A 333 -9.88 -18.68 0.59
N PRO A 334 -9.44 -18.94 -0.66
CA PRO A 334 -8.07 -19.35 -0.95
C PRO A 334 -7.06 -18.28 -0.50
N THR A 335 -5.92 -18.68 0.05
CA THR A 335 -4.88 -17.75 0.49
C THR A 335 -4.32 -16.87 -0.66
N SER A 336 -4.41 -17.33 -1.89
CA SER A 336 -4.09 -16.55 -3.08
C SER A 336 -5.02 -15.36 -3.32
N ARG A 337 -6.12 -15.25 -2.57
CA ARG A 337 -7.00 -14.07 -2.54
C ARG A 337 -6.69 -13.10 -1.39
N LEU A 338 -5.76 -13.45 -0.50
CA LEU A 338 -5.11 -12.46 0.37
C LEU A 338 -4.09 -11.67 -0.44
N PHE A 339 -3.84 -10.44 -0.04
CA PHE A 339 -2.87 -9.56 -0.68
C PHE A 339 -2.11 -8.78 0.40
N MET A 340 -0.81 -9.01 0.52
CA MET A 340 0.04 -8.17 1.37
C MET A 340 0.40 -6.90 0.59
N GLY A 341 -0.46 -5.87 0.73
CA GLY A 341 -0.43 -4.66 -0.09
C GLY A 341 0.79 -3.77 0.16
N GLU A 342 1.30 -3.78 1.39
CA GLU A 342 2.51 -3.06 1.76
C GLU A 342 3.30 -3.81 2.82
N PHE A 343 4.62 -3.74 2.69
CA PHE A 343 5.61 -4.05 3.73
C PHE A 343 6.93 -3.36 3.39
N GLY A 344 7.70 -3.04 4.40
CA GLY A 344 8.98 -2.36 4.23
C GLY A 344 9.67 -2.14 5.57
N ALA A 345 10.90 -1.65 5.55
CA ALA A 345 11.60 -1.18 6.73
C ALA A 345 12.62 -0.10 6.33
N MET A 346 12.73 0.94 7.16
CA MET A 346 13.62 2.07 6.90
C MET A 346 15.08 1.68 7.01
N LEU A 347 15.87 2.04 5.99
CA LEU A 347 17.33 1.94 6.01
C LEU A 347 17.91 3.05 6.90
N MET A 348 19.00 2.74 7.60
CA MET A 348 19.75 3.69 8.41
C MET A 348 20.14 4.92 7.59
N SER A 349 19.78 6.10 8.09
CA SER A 349 20.23 7.38 7.55
C SER A 349 21.73 7.58 7.80
N ASP A 350 22.40 8.38 6.95
CA ASP A 350 23.86 8.60 7.06
C ASP A 350 24.28 9.24 8.38
N ASP A 351 23.40 10.04 8.97
CA ASP A 351 23.61 10.69 10.24
C ASP A 351 23.25 9.81 11.46
N GLY A 352 22.82 8.57 11.20
CA GLY A 352 22.45 7.60 12.24
C GLY A 352 21.16 7.93 13.00
N ARG A 353 20.38 8.94 12.57
CA ARG A 353 19.17 9.40 13.30
C ARG A 353 17.98 8.49 13.12
N SER A 354 17.84 7.89 11.95
CA SER A 354 16.68 7.07 11.59
C SER A 354 17.11 5.77 10.94
N GLY A 355 16.31 4.73 11.10
CA GLY A 355 16.41 3.49 10.34
C GLY A 355 17.14 2.34 11.03
N ALA A 356 16.97 1.17 10.44
CA ALA A 356 17.63 -0.07 10.82
C ALA A 356 18.96 -0.23 10.09
N PHE A 357 19.89 -0.96 10.67
CA PHE A 357 21.06 -1.43 9.95
C PHE A 357 20.64 -2.28 8.75
N ASP A 358 21.37 -2.16 7.65
CA ASP A 358 21.02 -2.83 6.39
C ASP A 358 20.86 -4.35 6.54
N ALA A 359 21.77 -5.00 7.29
CA ALA A 359 21.70 -6.44 7.53
C ALA A 359 20.39 -6.86 8.24
N ASP A 360 19.92 -6.06 9.20
CA ASP A 360 18.69 -6.32 9.96
C ASP A 360 17.45 -6.06 9.09
N ARG A 361 17.45 -4.95 8.34
CA ARG A 361 16.44 -4.62 7.36
C ARG A 361 16.26 -5.73 6.31
N LEU A 362 17.35 -6.21 5.73
CA LEU A 362 17.34 -7.26 4.72
C LEU A 362 16.82 -8.59 5.28
N ARG A 363 17.20 -8.96 6.51
CA ARG A 363 16.65 -10.16 7.20
C ARG A 363 15.15 -10.05 7.44
N TYR A 364 14.67 -8.86 7.87
CA TYR A 364 13.25 -8.59 8.03
C TYR A 364 12.48 -8.80 6.72
N LEU A 365 12.92 -8.15 5.64
CA LEU A 365 12.29 -8.24 4.33
C LEU A 365 12.29 -9.69 3.79
N GLU A 366 13.42 -10.38 3.91
CA GLU A 366 13.53 -11.78 3.47
C GLU A 366 12.59 -12.70 4.25
N THR A 367 12.51 -12.53 5.57
CA THR A 367 11.64 -13.33 6.44
C THR A 367 10.18 -13.15 6.05
N LEU A 368 9.72 -11.91 5.96
CA LEU A 368 8.32 -11.62 5.66
C LEU A 368 7.93 -12.07 4.25
N ARG A 369 8.78 -11.83 3.26
CA ARG A 369 8.57 -12.32 1.89
C ARG A 369 8.44 -13.85 1.87
N LYS A 370 9.33 -14.59 2.56
CA LYS A 370 9.27 -16.06 2.62
C LYS A 370 7.98 -16.56 3.27
N ILE A 371 7.50 -15.89 4.31
CA ILE A 371 6.23 -16.21 4.96
C ILE A 371 5.07 -16.02 3.99
N ALA A 372 4.99 -14.86 3.32
CA ALA A 372 3.92 -14.58 2.36
C ALA A 372 3.92 -15.59 1.20
N GLU A 373 5.07 -15.85 0.58
CA GLU A 373 5.21 -16.82 -0.52
C GLU A 373 4.92 -18.26 -0.06
N GLY A 374 5.28 -18.61 1.18
CA GLY A 374 4.98 -19.92 1.76
C GLY A 374 3.48 -20.21 1.89
N TYR A 375 2.66 -19.17 2.02
CA TYR A 375 1.19 -19.26 2.01
C TYR A 375 0.59 -18.98 0.62
N GLY A 376 1.39 -18.67 -0.40
CA GLY A 376 0.91 -18.29 -1.73
C GLY A 376 0.24 -16.92 -1.77
N ILE A 377 0.60 -16.02 -0.86
CA ILE A 377 0.06 -14.66 -0.77
C ILE A 377 0.88 -13.74 -1.69
N PRO A 378 0.27 -13.09 -2.70
CA PRO A 378 0.92 -12.04 -3.47
C PRO A 378 1.26 -10.84 -2.58
N TRP A 379 2.34 -10.12 -2.92
CA TRP A 379 2.84 -9.04 -2.11
C TRP A 379 3.33 -7.84 -2.93
N SER A 380 3.31 -6.66 -2.33
CA SER A 380 3.89 -5.43 -2.87
C SER A 380 4.80 -4.79 -1.84
N VAL A 381 6.09 -4.66 -2.17
CA VAL A 381 7.06 -4.00 -1.29
C VAL A 381 6.92 -2.48 -1.38
N TRP A 382 7.01 -1.81 -0.27
CA TRP A 382 7.13 -0.36 -0.17
C TRP A 382 8.60 0.03 -0.17
N GLU A 383 9.13 0.73 -1.20
CA GLU A 383 8.55 1.11 -2.47
C GLU A 383 9.65 1.24 -3.57
N PHE A 384 9.34 1.66 -4.80
CA PHE A 384 10.32 1.72 -5.90
C PHE A 384 11.37 2.80 -5.67
N SER A 385 10.97 4.06 -5.49
CA SER A 385 11.88 5.19 -5.36
C SER A 385 11.35 6.20 -4.36
N ASN A 386 12.10 6.42 -3.29
CA ASN A 386 11.74 7.32 -2.22
C ASN A 386 13.02 7.81 -1.53
N PRO A 387 13.16 9.10 -1.24
CA PRO A 387 14.36 9.62 -0.55
C PRO A 387 14.42 9.25 0.94
N TYR A 388 13.35 8.69 1.52
CA TYR A 388 13.20 8.47 2.96
C TYR A 388 13.61 7.10 3.48
N GLY A 389 14.16 6.21 2.63
CA GLY A 389 14.87 5.01 3.09
C GLY A 389 14.14 3.67 3.00
N MET A 390 12.91 3.60 2.48
CA MET A 390 12.24 2.32 2.18
C MET A 390 12.25 1.99 0.67
N SER A 391 13.31 2.28 -0.04
CA SER A 391 13.33 2.30 -1.50
C SER A 391 14.14 1.14 -2.08
N ILE A 392 13.65 0.57 -3.21
CA ILE A 392 14.42 -0.35 -4.07
C ILE A 392 15.58 0.37 -4.73
N ILE A 393 15.36 1.62 -5.15
CA ILE A 393 16.43 2.45 -5.70
C ILE A 393 17.22 3.05 -4.55
N LYS A 394 18.52 2.88 -4.56
CA LYS A 394 19.39 3.45 -3.52
C LYS A 394 19.09 4.93 -3.33
N PRO A 395 18.97 5.41 -2.10
CA PRO A 395 18.54 6.79 -1.84
C PRO A 395 19.57 7.85 -2.28
N LYS A 396 20.82 7.45 -2.52
CA LYS A 396 21.93 8.35 -2.86
C LYS A 396 22.78 7.82 -4.03
N GLY A 397 23.50 8.76 -4.66
CA GLY A 397 24.30 8.48 -5.83
C GLY A 397 23.48 8.17 -7.08
N PRO A 398 24.03 7.49 -8.06
CA PRO A 398 23.26 7.07 -9.24
C PRO A 398 22.02 6.27 -8.86
N ALA A 399 20.91 6.48 -9.57
CA ALA A 399 19.65 5.80 -9.35
C ALA A 399 19.74 4.32 -9.75
N LEU A 400 20.44 3.55 -8.95
CA LEU A 400 20.66 2.13 -9.16
C LEU A 400 19.85 1.31 -8.17
N PRO A 401 19.32 0.15 -8.62
CA PRO A 401 18.66 -0.79 -7.72
C PRO A 401 19.60 -1.29 -6.62
N ASP A 402 19.06 -1.45 -5.42
CA ASP A 402 19.73 -2.12 -4.32
C ASP A 402 19.69 -3.64 -4.53
N LEU A 403 20.78 -4.19 -5.04
CA LEU A 403 20.87 -5.63 -5.35
C LEU A 403 20.76 -6.52 -4.11
N ALA A 404 21.16 -6.02 -2.92
CA ALA A 404 21.01 -6.79 -1.68
C ALA A 404 19.52 -6.86 -1.27
N MET A 405 18.81 -5.77 -1.41
CA MET A 405 17.36 -5.73 -1.17
C MET A 405 16.60 -6.61 -2.17
N LEU A 406 16.92 -6.53 -3.46
CA LEU A 406 16.33 -7.42 -4.47
C LEU A 406 16.55 -8.90 -4.13
N LYS A 407 17.77 -9.27 -3.76
CA LYS A 407 18.08 -10.63 -3.31
C LYS A 407 17.25 -11.05 -2.08
N ALA A 408 17.07 -10.19 -1.08
CA ALA A 408 16.21 -10.46 0.08
C ALA A 408 14.75 -10.67 -0.34
N LEU A 409 14.30 -9.94 -1.36
CA LEU A 409 12.97 -10.09 -1.99
C LEU A 409 12.86 -11.30 -2.94
N GLY A 410 13.96 -12.04 -3.16
CA GLY A 410 13.95 -13.21 -4.05
C GLY A 410 13.92 -12.85 -5.54
N LEU A 411 14.42 -11.68 -5.89
CA LEU A 411 14.47 -11.11 -7.23
C LEU A 411 15.89 -11.09 -7.78
#